data_4a0c52d3e5ea995565ac6fbcb67b4f04
#
_entry.id   4a0c52d3e5ea995565ac6fbcb67b4f04
#
_cell.length_a   1.000
_cell.length_b   1.000
_cell.length_c   1.000
_cell.angle_alpha   90.00
_cell.angle_beta   90.00
_cell.angle_gamma   90.00
#
_symmetry.space_group_name_H-M   'P 1'
#
loop_
_entity.id
_entity.type
_entity.pdbx_description
1 polymer ?
#
loop_
_entity_poly.entity_id
_entity_poly.type
_entity_poly.pdbx_seq_one_letter_code
_entity_poly.pdbx_strand_id
1 'polypeptide(L)'
;MKYFYSLLLLFMLITACKQKVLSGKALEDKLNKTMADYLHETLKPGTEVVMKDLVYYPDKMKNLYICTFTVELKTATSDTTGTMMALIPNDFSKVTRTQ
;
A
#
# COMPACT_ATOMS: atom_id res chain seq x y z
N MET A 1 -25.12 -32.62 15.34
CA MET A 1 -25.65 -31.67 14.38
C MET A 1 -25.64 -30.26 14.88
N LYS A 2 -26.02 -30.01 16.12
CA LYS A 2 -26.02 -28.65 16.67
C LYS A 2 -24.62 -28.03 16.72
N TYR A 3 -23.62 -28.85 16.92
CA TYR A 3 -22.23 -28.36 16.99
C TYR A 3 -21.69 -27.93 15.63
N PHE A 4 -22.24 -28.49 14.59
CA PHE A 4 -21.83 -28.20 13.25
C PHE A 4 -22.16 -26.74 12.86
N TYR A 5 -23.35 -26.31 13.20
CA TYR A 5 -23.78 -24.93 12.90
C TYR A 5 -22.97 -23.90 13.69
N SER A 6 -22.66 -24.20 14.91
CA SER A 6 -21.86 -23.35 15.76
C SER A 6 -20.46 -23.14 15.19
N LEU A 7 -19.88 -24.21 14.69
CA LEU A 7 -18.55 -24.18 14.09
C LEU A 7 -18.54 -23.37 12.80
N LEU A 8 -19.59 -23.48 12.02
CA LEU A 8 -19.72 -22.76 10.76
C LEU A 8 -19.84 -21.25 10.98
N LEU A 9 -20.58 -20.84 11.99
CA LEU A 9 -20.73 -19.43 12.35
C LEU A 9 -19.42 -18.83 12.82
N LEU A 10 -18.67 -19.59 13.58
CA LEU A 10 -17.35 -19.16 14.05
C LEU A 10 -16.39 -18.92 12.88
N PHE A 11 -16.46 -19.77 11.91
CA PHE A 11 -15.63 -19.67 10.72
C PHE A 11 -15.91 -18.40 9.93
N MET A 12 -17.17 -18.02 9.80
CA MET A 12 -17.57 -16.81 9.12
C MET A 12 -17.08 -15.55 9.82
N LEU A 13 -17.10 -15.55 11.14
CA LEU A 13 -16.62 -14.41 11.91
C LEU A 13 -15.12 -14.17 11.72
N ILE A 14 -14.35 -15.25 11.66
CA ILE A 14 -12.91 -15.15 11.44
C ILE A 14 -12.61 -14.55 10.07
N THR A 15 -13.34 -14.94 9.05
CA THR A 15 -13.16 -14.43 7.70
C THR A 15 -13.47 -12.93 7.62
N ALA A 16 -14.53 -12.48 8.28
CA ALA A 16 -14.91 -11.08 8.29
C ALA A 16 -13.84 -10.21 8.94
N CYS A 17 -13.19 -10.70 10.00
CA CYS A 17 -12.16 -9.96 10.70
C CYS A 17 -10.90 -9.77 9.86
N LYS A 18 -10.56 -10.72 9.01
CA LYS A 18 -9.35 -10.66 8.19
C LYS A 18 -9.40 -9.62 7.11
N GLN A 19 -10.58 -9.19 6.69
CA GLN A 19 -10.72 -8.23 5.60
C GLN A 19 -10.46 -6.79 6.00
N LYS A 20 -10.46 -6.49 7.29
CA LYS A 20 -10.41 -5.11 7.76
C LYS A 20 -9.01 -4.59 8.08
N VAL A 21 -8.08 -5.47 8.38
CA VAL A 21 -6.76 -5.05 8.85
C VAL A 21 -5.68 -5.73 8.02
N LEU A 22 -4.92 -4.91 7.32
CA LEU A 22 -3.68 -5.35 6.69
C LEU A 22 -2.53 -4.97 7.60
N SER A 23 -1.56 -5.86 7.73
CA SER A 23 -0.38 -5.60 8.54
C SER A 23 0.82 -6.34 7.97
N GLY A 24 2.02 -5.91 8.39
CA GLY A 24 3.24 -6.53 7.97
C GLY A 24 3.45 -6.45 6.47
N LYS A 25 3.87 -7.54 5.88
CA LYS A 25 4.23 -7.57 4.47
C LYS A 25 3.04 -7.30 3.55
N ALA A 26 1.85 -7.77 3.91
CA ALA A 26 0.65 -7.53 3.11
C ALA A 26 0.34 -6.04 2.99
N LEU A 27 0.49 -5.30 4.09
CA LEU A 27 0.31 -3.85 4.08
C LEU A 27 1.39 -3.16 3.27
N GLU A 28 2.64 -3.54 3.44
CA GLU A 28 3.75 -2.99 2.67
C GLU A 28 3.56 -3.20 1.18
N ASP A 29 3.17 -4.40 0.77
CA ASP A 29 2.92 -4.71 -0.63
C ASP A 29 1.79 -3.85 -1.20
N LYS A 30 0.74 -3.64 -0.41
CA LYS A 30 -0.38 -2.82 -0.83
C LYS A 30 0.01 -1.36 -1.00
N LEU A 31 0.79 -0.82 -0.06
CA LEU A 31 1.28 0.55 -0.13
C LEU A 31 2.23 0.74 -1.32
N ASN A 32 3.14 -0.20 -1.51
CA ASN A 32 4.06 -0.17 -2.65
C ASN A 32 3.31 -0.22 -3.98
N LYS A 33 2.33 -1.10 -4.09
CA LYS A 33 1.53 -1.22 -5.30
C LYS A 33 0.74 0.06 -5.57
N THR A 34 0.12 0.63 -4.54
CA THR A 34 -0.65 1.86 -4.66
C THR A 34 0.22 3.01 -5.15
N MET A 35 1.42 3.14 -4.57
CA MET A 35 2.36 4.18 -5.00
C MET A 35 2.89 3.93 -6.41
N ALA A 36 3.22 2.69 -6.73
CA ALA A 36 3.70 2.34 -8.06
C ALA A 36 2.66 2.65 -9.13
N ASP A 37 1.40 2.30 -8.89
CA ASP A 37 0.30 2.60 -9.81
C ASP A 37 0.15 4.11 -10.00
N TYR A 38 0.24 4.87 -8.92
CA TYR A 38 0.19 6.33 -8.99
C TYR A 38 1.32 6.88 -9.85
N LEU A 39 2.54 6.39 -9.66
CA LEU A 39 3.70 6.86 -10.42
C LEU A 39 3.59 6.50 -11.90
N HIS A 40 3.08 5.32 -12.22
CA HIS A 40 2.85 4.93 -13.60
C HIS A 40 1.84 5.84 -14.31
N GLU A 41 0.86 6.35 -13.58
CA GLU A 41 -0.12 7.27 -14.14
C GLU A 41 0.42 8.68 -14.31
N THR A 42 1.35 9.10 -13.45
CA THR A 42 1.82 10.50 -13.44
C THR A 42 3.14 10.70 -14.17
N LEU A 43 3.92 9.65 -14.36
CA LEU A 43 5.21 9.73 -15.04
C LEU A 43 5.07 9.47 -16.54
N LYS A 44 6.09 9.85 -17.28
CA LYS A 44 6.10 9.67 -18.73
C LYS A 44 6.10 8.18 -19.09
N PRO A 45 5.44 7.78 -20.18
CA PRO A 45 5.53 6.41 -20.68
C PRO A 45 6.99 6.02 -20.93
N GLY A 46 7.32 4.78 -20.62
CA GLY A 46 8.68 4.28 -20.77
C GLY A 46 9.55 4.43 -19.53
N THR A 47 9.05 5.06 -18.48
CA THR A 47 9.76 5.14 -17.21
C THR A 47 9.49 3.87 -16.41
N GLU A 48 10.54 3.17 -16.03
CA GLU A 48 10.44 2.01 -15.14
C GLU A 48 10.56 2.47 -13.70
N VAL A 49 9.65 1.99 -12.85
CA VAL A 49 9.61 2.34 -11.43
C VAL A 49 9.98 1.10 -10.62
N VAL A 50 11.01 1.21 -9.80
CA VAL A 50 11.44 0.14 -8.92
C VAL A 50 11.32 0.63 -7.47
N MET A 51 10.47 -0.03 -6.70
CA MET A 51 10.30 0.29 -5.28
C MET A 51 11.39 -0.38 -4.48
N LYS A 52 12.29 0.41 -3.90
CA LYS A 52 13.46 -0.10 -3.18
C LYS A 52 13.19 -0.29 -1.70
N ASP A 53 12.52 0.67 -1.07
CA ASP A 53 12.31 0.65 0.37
C ASP A 53 11.07 1.44 0.72
N LEU A 54 10.51 1.13 1.88
CA LEU A 54 9.31 1.79 2.38
C LEU A 54 9.37 1.89 3.89
N VAL A 55 9.18 3.11 4.40
CA VAL A 55 8.93 3.37 5.81
C VAL A 55 7.57 4.02 5.90
N TYR A 56 6.71 3.53 6.79
CA TYR A 56 5.37 4.07 6.92
C TYR A 56 4.92 4.13 8.38
N TYR A 57 4.04 5.09 8.65
CA TYR A 57 3.44 5.28 9.97
C TYR A 57 1.93 5.46 9.82
N PRO A 58 1.13 4.77 10.61
CA PRO A 58 -0.31 5.02 10.61
C PRO A 58 -0.62 6.34 11.34
N ASP A 59 -1.45 7.16 10.71
CA ASP A 59 -2.02 8.33 11.36
C ASP A 59 -3.49 8.01 11.65
N LYS A 60 -3.77 7.69 12.89
CA LYS A 60 -5.10 7.23 13.30
C LYS A 60 -6.13 8.34 13.29
N MET A 61 -5.72 9.57 13.50
CA MET A 61 -6.64 10.71 13.51
C MET A 61 -7.16 11.03 12.13
N LYS A 62 -6.33 10.85 11.11
CA LYS A 62 -6.69 11.15 9.72
C LYS A 62 -7.03 9.92 8.91
N ASN A 63 -6.94 8.73 9.51
CA ASN A 63 -7.21 7.45 8.85
C ASN A 63 -6.39 7.26 7.58
N LEU A 64 -5.09 7.54 7.67
CA LEU A 64 -4.17 7.39 6.55
C LEU A 64 -2.83 6.89 6.99
N TYR A 65 -1.98 6.57 6.04
CA TYR A 65 -0.59 6.23 6.28
C TYR A 65 0.31 7.32 5.74
N ILE A 66 1.28 7.73 6.56
CA ILE A 66 2.35 8.64 6.15
C ILE A 66 3.49 7.77 5.67
N CYS A 67 3.80 7.83 4.38
CA CYS A 67 4.73 6.91 3.73
C CYS A 67 5.95 7.64 3.19
N THR A 68 7.11 7.03 3.35
CA THR A 68 8.36 7.47 2.74
C THR A 68 8.86 6.33 1.87
N PHE A 69 8.88 6.54 0.56
CA PHE A 69 9.32 5.54 -0.41
C PHE A 69 10.69 5.91 -0.95
N THR A 70 11.57 4.91 -1.02
CA THR A 70 12.80 5.02 -1.79
C THR A 70 12.55 4.35 -3.13
N VAL A 71 12.64 5.12 -4.20
CA VAL A 71 12.22 4.70 -5.53
C VAL A 71 13.34 4.93 -6.52
N GLU A 72 13.58 3.94 -7.37
CA GLU A 72 14.49 4.08 -8.50
C GLU A 72 13.66 4.27 -9.78
N LEU A 73 13.97 5.32 -10.52
CA LEU A 73 13.32 5.63 -11.79
C LEU A 73 14.32 5.39 -12.91
N LYS A 74 13.97 4.50 -13.82
CA LYS A 74 14.83 4.14 -14.96
C LYS A 74 14.19 4.58 -16.26
N THR A 75 14.92 5.34 -17.02
CA THR A 75 14.54 5.71 -18.39
C THR A 75 15.60 5.17 -19.36
N ALA A 76 15.36 5.37 -20.66
CA ALA A 76 16.31 4.94 -21.68
C ALA A 76 17.68 5.64 -21.53
N THR A 77 17.70 6.83 -20.94
CA THR A 77 18.90 7.67 -20.87
C THR A 77 19.41 7.93 -19.45
N SER A 78 18.62 7.60 -18.42
CA SER A 78 19.02 7.92 -17.05
C SER A 78 18.45 6.92 -16.04
N ASP A 79 19.10 6.90 -14.89
CA ASP A 79 18.73 6.05 -13.76
C ASP A 79 18.88 6.92 -12.51
N THR A 80 17.79 7.19 -11.81
CA THR A 80 17.77 8.10 -10.68
C THR A 80 17.07 7.43 -9.49
N THR A 81 17.72 7.49 -8.33
CA THR A 81 17.11 7.01 -7.08
C THR A 81 16.83 8.19 -6.19
N GLY A 82 15.61 8.23 -5.64
CA GLY A 82 15.21 9.32 -4.78
C GLY A 82 14.20 8.87 -3.74
N THR A 83 13.91 9.78 -2.82
CA THR A 83 12.95 9.55 -1.75
C THR A 83 11.71 10.38 -2.02
N MET A 84 10.54 9.77 -1.84
CA MET A 84 9.25 10.44 -2.02
C MET A 84 8.39 10.23 -0.79
N MET A 85 7.72 11.30 -0.34
CA MET A 85 6.78 11.20 0.75
C MET A 85 5.36 11.31 0.21
N ALA A 86 4.48 10.48 0.74
CA ALA A 86 3.09 10.45 0.29
C ALA A 86 2.16 10.09 1.44
N LEU A 87 0.94 10.59 1.36
CA LEU A 87 -0.14 10.23 2.26
C LEU A 87 -1.10 9.32 1.52
N ILE A 88 -1.37 8.15 2.08
CA ILE A 88 -2.25 7.16 1.47
C ILE A 88 -3.35 6.82 2.47
N PRO A 89 -4.64 7.06 2.13
CA PRO A 89 -5.74 6.71 3.02
C PRO A 89 -5.82 5.22 3.30
N ASN A 90 -6.51 4.85 4.38
CA ASN A 90 -6.65 3.45 4.78
C ASN A 90 -7.34 2.59 3.72
N ASP A 91 -8.15 3.19 2.87
CA ASP A 91 -8.83 2.48 1.78
C ASP A 91 -8.01 2.42 0.49
N PHE A 92 -6.82 3.02 0.47
CA PHE A 92 -5.91 3.03 -0.67
C PHE A 92 -6.51 3.66 -1.93
N SER A 93 -7.43 4.61 -1.76
CA SER A 93 -8.19 5.18 -2.87
C SER A 93 -7.43 6.22 -3.68
N LYS A 94 -6.42 6.84 -3.07
CA LYS A 94 -5.63 7.86 -3.75
C LYS A 94 -4.27 8.01 -3.10
N VAL A 95 -3.37 8.73 -3.78
CA VAL A 95 -2.05 9.06 -3.25
C VAL A 95 -1.90 10.57 -3.30
N THR A 96 -1.53 11.18 -2.18
CA THR A 96 -1.25 12.60 -2.10
C THR A 96 0.25 12.76 -1.80
N ARG A 97 1.00 13.23 -2.76
CA ARG A 97 2.43 13.47 -2.56
C ARG A 97 2.63 14.77 -1.81
N THR A 98 3.49 14.73 -0.80
CA THR A 98 3.85 15.90 0.00
C THR A 98 5.24 16.41 -0.33
N GLN A 99 6.02 15.62 -1.04
CA GLN A 99 7.39 16.01 -1.36
C GLN A 99 7.92 15.26 -2.56
#